data_2a95d63449cf3437c657b0440493af1a
#
_entry.id   2a95d63449cf3437c657b0440493af1a
#
_cell.length_a   1.000
_cell.length_b   1.000
_cell.length_c   1.000
_cell.angle_alpha   90.00
_cell.angle_beta   90.00
_cell.angle_gamma   90.00
#
_symmetry.space_group_name_H-M   'P 1'
#
loop_
_entity.id
_entity.type
_entity.pdbx_description
1 polymer ?
#
loop_
_entity_poly.entity_id
_entity_poly.type
_entity_poly.pdbx_seq_one_letter_code
_entity_poly.pdbx_strand_id
1 'polypeptide(L)'
;MSRALPSQARVVVIGGGSIGCNIAYHLNLLGWTDVVVVERDKLTSGTTWHAAGEIVPGLLGDEWACELYTYGRNLIADLEARTGHATGWREVGYLQPADTPERVEECRRAAAFMNRLGIEVHEVSPREAAELFPVGDFSSTLAAYWFPREGRVNPVDLTMALA
;
A
#
# COMPACT_ATOMS: atom_id res chain seq x y z
N MET A 1 -27.63 16.92 4.01
CA MET A 1 -28.91 16.40 3.48
C MET A 1 -28.72 14.90 3.27
N SER A 2 -29.51 14.05 3.94
CA SER A 2 -29.52 12.61 3.69
C SER A 2 -30.09 12.37 2.28
N ARG A 3 -29.27 11.91 1.36
CA ARG A 3 -29.73 11.50 0.04
C ARG A 3 -30.48 10.19 0.21
N ALA A 4 -31.72 10.11 -0.26
CA ALA A 4 -32.46 8.86 -0.22
C ALA A 4 -31.71 7.77 -0.96
N LEU A 5 -31.63 6.58 -0.40
CA LEU A 5 -31.01 5.44 -1.07
C LEU A 5 -31.83 5.11 -2.34
N PRO A 6 -31.15 4.77 -3.45
CA PRO A 6 -31.85 4.29 -4.66
C PRO A 6 -32.56 2.99 -4.35
N SER A 7 -33.71 2.74 -5.02
CA SER A 7 -34.50 1.51 -4.83
C SER A 7 -33.84 0.28 -5.43
N GLN A 8 -32.87 0.45 -6.32
CA GLN A 8 -32.11 -0.61 -6.99
C GLN A 8 -30.74 -0.08 -7.46
N ALA A 9 -29.77 -0.96 -7.59
CA ALA A 9 -28.45 -0.71 -8.16
C ALA A 9 -27.90 -2.01 -8.78
N ARG A 10 -27.02 -1.88 -9.77
CA ARG A 10 -26.34 -3.06 -10.36
C ARG A 10 -25.37 -3.70 -9.39
N VAL A 11 -24.68 -2.88 -8.60
CA VAL A 11 -23.73 -3.32 -7.56
C VAL A 11 -23.98 -2.55 -6.28
N VAL A 12 -24.05 -3.28 -5.18
CA VAL A 12 -24.07 -2.70 -3.83
C VAL A 12 -22.82 -3.18 -3.10
N VAL A 13 -21.96 -2.24 -2.71
CA VAL A 13 -20.79 -2.49 -1.89
C VAL A 13 -21.15 -2.19 -0.43
N ILE A 14 -21.01 -3.18 0.46
CA ILE A 14 -21.32 -3.03 1.87
C ILE A 14 -20.04 -2.75 2.65
N GLY A 15 -19.93 -1.55 3.23
CA GLY A 15 -18.80 -1.05 3.99
C GLY A 15 -18.01 0.02 3.25
N GLY A 16 -17.85 1.18 3.88
CA GLY A 16 -17.14 2.36 3.39
C GLY A 16 -15.71 2.48 3.92
N GLY A 17 -15.04 1.36 4.15
CA GLY A 17 -13.60 1.31 4.45
C GLY A 17 -12.74 1.29 3.20
N SER A 18 -11.42 1.15 3.37
CA SER A 18 -10.45 1.15 2.28
C SER A 18 -10.77 0.11 1.18
N ILE A 19 -11.22 -1.08 1.56
CA ILE A 19 -11.58 -2.14 0.61
C ILE A 19 -12.82 -1.75 -0.19
N GLY A 20 -13.91 -1.32 0.47
CA GLY A 20 -15.16 -0.98 -0.21
C GLY A 20 -15.01 0.23 -1.14
N CYS A 21 -14.31 1.28 -0.71
CA CYS A 21 -14.02 2.44 -1.55
C CYS A 21 -13.13 2.05 -2.74
N ASN A 22 -12.14 1.18 -2.54
CA ASN A 22 -11.30 0.66 -3.61
C ASN A 22 -12.11 -0.13 -4.65
N ILE A 23 -13.02 -1.00 -4.21
CA ILE A 23 -13.91 -1.76 -5.10
C ILE A 23 -14.77 -0.79 -5.92
N ALA A 24 -15.42 0.19 -5.29
CA ALA A 24 -16.25 1.16 -5.97
C ALA A 24 -15.45 2.01 -6.98
N TYR A 25 -14.27 2.47 -6.59
CA TYR A 25 -13.34 3.21 -7.46
C TYR A 25 -13.00 2.40 -8.73
N HIS A 26 -12.58 1.14 -8.56
CA HIS A 26 -12.19 0.31 -9.71
C HIS A 26 -13.38 -0.11 -10.58
N LEU A 27 -14.55 -0.35 -10.00
CA LEU A 27 -15.77 -0.57 -10.78
C LEU A 27 -16.08 0.64 -11.66
N ASN A 28 -15.96 1.86 -11.12
CA ASN A 28 -16.11 3.08 -11.90
C ASN A 28 -15.08 3.20 -13.03
N LEU A 29 -13.81 2.91 -12.76
CA LEU A 29 -12.77 2.89 -13.81
C LEU A 29 -13.08 1.88 -14.93
N LEU A 30 -13.77 0.78 -14.60
CA LEU A 30 -14.23 -0.24 -15.55
C LEU A 30 -15.56 0.12 -16.24
N GLY A 31 -16.08 1.32 -16.02
CA GLY A 31 -17.31 1.81 -16.64
C GLY A 31 -18.61 1.37 -15.95
N TRP A 32 -18.54 0.83 -14.73
CA TRP A 32 -19.72 0.49 -13.93
C TRP A 32 -20.15 1.72 -13.13
N THR A 33 -21.13 2.47 -13.64
CA THR A 33 -21.59 3.72 -13.03
C THR A 33 -22.77 3.57 -12.07
N ASP A 34 -23.46 2.42 -12.12
CA ASP A 34 -24.59 2.09 -11.23
C ASP A 34 -24.09 1.27 -10.03
N VAL A 35 -23.25 1.90 -9.22
CA VAL A 35 -22.62 1.34 -8.01
C VAL A 35 -23.03 2.16 -6.80
N VAL A 36 -23.46 1.49 -5.73
CA VAL A 36 -23.84 2.12 -4.47
C VAL A 36 -22.95 1.55 -3.36
N VAL A 37 -22.29 2.43 -2.62
CA VAL A 37 -21.61 2.06 -1.37
C VAL A 37 -22.53 2.38 -0.20
N VAL A 38 -22.79 1.39 0.65
CA VAL A 38 -23.56 1.57 1.88
C VAL A 38 -22.65 1.42 3.10
N GLU A 39 -22.63 2.42 3.95
CA GLU A 39 -21.88 2.45 5.19
C GLU A 39 -22.84 2.79 6.35
N ARG A 40 -22.72 2.07 7.46
CA ARG A 40 -23.61 2.24 8.61
C ARG A 40 -23.31 3.50 9.43
N ASP A 41 -22.10 4.06 9.31
CA ASP A 41 -21.66 5.24 10.05
C ASP A 41 -20.94 6.20 9.06
N LYS A 42 -19.72 6.57 9.30
CA LYS A 42 -18.89 7.41 8.41
C LYS A 42 -17.93 6.55 7.62
N LEU A 43 -17.57 6.98 6.42
CA LEU A 43 -16.49 6.37 5.70
C LEU A 43 -15.25 6.30 6.61
N THR A 44 -14.49 5.21 6.53
CA THR A 44 -13.28 4.95 7.31
C THR A 44 -13.46 4.69 8.80
N SER A 45 -14.66 4.78 9.36
CA SER A 45 -14.91 4.64 10.83
C SER A 45 -14.62 3.24 11.41
N GLY A 46 -14.46 2.21 10.53
CA GLY A 46 -14.11 0.85 10.92
C GLY A 46 -12.62 0.67 11.15
N THR A 47 -12.04 -0.40 10.60
CA THR A 47 -10.60 -0.75 10.77
C THR A 47 -9.64 0.16 9.99
N THR A 48 -10.10 0.88 9.00
CA THR A 48 -9.26 1.69 8.11
C THR A 48 -8.39 2.69 8.87
N TRP A 49 -8.95 3.45 9.79
CA TRP A 49 -8.21 4.48 10.53
C TRP A 49 -7.19 3.91 11.52
N HIS A 50 -7.24 2.60 11.82
CA HIS A 50 -6.26 1.92 12.68
C HIS A 50 -5.04 1.40 11.90
N ALA A 51 -5.04 1.47 10.57
CA ALA A 51 -3.95 0.95 9.76
C ALA A 51 -2.69 1.81 9.91
N ALA A 52 -1.52 1.19 9.89
CA ALA A 52 -0.22 1.88 9.96
C ALA A 52 0.02 2.82 8.76
N GLY A 53 -0.61 2.52 7.62
CA GLY A 53 -0.49 3.31 6.41
C GLY A 53 0.80 3.04 5.64
N GLU A 54 1.49 1.97 5.93
CA GLU A 54 2.68 1.55 5.18
C GLU A 54 2.26 0.91 3.84
N ILE A 55 2.93 1.32 2.78
CA ILE A 55 2.80 0.76 1.44
C ILE A 55 4.13 0.12 1.10
N VAL A 56 4.21 -1.17 1.38
CA VAL A 56 5.45 -1.96 1.27
C VAL A 56 5.15 -3.35 0.70
N PRO A 57 6.06 -3.94 -0.11
CA PRO A 57 5.82 -5.22 -0.76
C PRO A 57 5.98 -6.41 0.20
N GLY A 58 6.74 -6.26 1.29
CA GLY A 58 7.20 -7.40 2.05
C GLY A 58 8.11 -8.31 1.21
N LEU A 59 8.06 -9.62 1.43
CA LEU A 59 8.80 -10.62 0.67
C LEU A 59 7.87 -11.35 -0.30
N LEU A 60 7.62 -10.73 -1.47
CA LEU A 60 6.79 -11.32 -2.51
C LEU A 60 7.53 -12.46 -3.22
N GLY A 61 6.83 -13.56 -3.44
CA GLY A 61 7.38 -14.79 -4.03
C GLY A 61 6.67 -15.27 -5.31
N ASP A 62 5.70 -14.50 -5.82
CA ASP A 62 4.99 -14.82 -7.06
C ASP A 62 4.77 -13.59 -7.95
N GLU A 63 4.64 -13.81 -9.26
CA GLU A 63 4.54 -12.76 -10.27
C GLU A 63 3.25 -11.94 -10.11
N TRP A 64 2.14 -12.61 -9.83
CA TRP A 64 0.85 -11.96 -9.69
C TRP A 64 0.82 -11.00 -8.49
N ALA A 65 1.39 -11.41 -7.34
CA ALA A 65 1.50 -10.53 -6.17
C ALA A 65 2.39 -9.31 -6.47
N CYS A 66 3.49 -9.49 -7.20
CA CYS A 66 4.34 -8.37 -7.63
C CYS A 66 3.61 -7.41 -8.57
N GLU A 67 2.85 -7.92 -9.54
CA GLU A 67 2.02 -7.09 -10.44
C GLU A 67 0.97 -6.30 -9.66
N LEU A 68 0.21 -6.98 -8.81
CA LEU A 68 -0.85 -6.35 -8.01
C LEU A 68 -0.27 -5.28 -7.08
N TYR A 69 0.84 -5.58 -6.42
CA TYR A 69 1.54 -4.63 -5.56
C TYR A 69 2.00 -3.39 -6.36
N THR A 70 2.68 -3.61 -7.47
CA THR A 70 3.19 -2.52 -8.33
C THR A 70 2.05 -1.64 -8.84
N TYR A 71 0.96 -2.24 -9.28
CA TYR A 71 -0.25 -1.51 -9.66
C TYR A 71 -0.78 -0.64 -8.51
N GLY A 72 -0.98 -1.24 -7.33
CA GLY A 72 -1.52 -0.55 -6.16
C GLY A 72 -0.63 0.62 -5.70
N ARG A 73 0.69 0.40 -5.60
CA ARG A 73 1.65 1.44 -5.23
C ARG A 73 1.65 2.60 -6.24
N ASN A 74 1.65 2.31 -7.53
CA ASN A 74 1.62 3.34 -8.57
C ASN A 74 0.29 4.12 -8.55
N LEU A 75 -0.83 3.43 -8.36
CA LEU A 75 -2.13 4.08 -8.22
C LEU A 75 -2.13 5.06 -7.04
N ILE A 76 -1.62 4.62 -5.88
CA ILE A 76 -1.55 5.46 -4.66
C ILE A 76 -0.67 6.69 -4.89
N ALA A 77 0.48 6.52 -5.52
CA ALA A 77 1.38 7.64 -5.84
C ALA A 77 0.73 8.69 -6.75
N ASP A 78 -0.13 8.25 -7.69
CA ASP A 78 -0.79 9.12 -8.65
C ASP A 78 -2.17 9.64 -8.18
N LEU A 79 -2.74 9.07 -7.12
CA LEU A 79 -4.15 9.26 -6.77
C LEU A 79 -4.48 10.72 -6.44
N GLU A 80 -3.58 11.42 -5.76
CA GLU A 80 -3.76 12.84 -5.44
C GLU A 80 -3.87 13.68 -6.72
N ALA A 81 -3.04 13.41 -7.72
CA ALA A 81 -3.10 14.10 -9.01
C ALA A 81 -4.38 13.78 -9.79
N ARG A 82 -4.91 12.56 -9.64
CA ARG A 82 -6.14 12.12 -10.34
C ARG A 82 -7.41 12.67 -9.72
N THR A 83 -7.46 12.80 -8.39
CA THR A 83 -8.69 13.12 -7.65
C THR A 83 -8.71 14.53 -7.07
N GLY A 84 -7.56 15.16 -6.93
CA GLY A 84 -7.39 16.45 -6.23
C GLY A 84 -7.46 16.31 -4.69
N HIS A 85 -7.56 15.09 -4.15
CA HIS A 85 -7.57 14.82 -2.71
C HIS A 85 -6.20 14.37 -2.23
N ALA A 86 -5.65 15.03 -1.22
CA ALA A 86 -4.40 14.62 -0.60
C ALA A 86 -4.52 13.23 0.03
N THR A 87 -3.57 12.34 -0.26
CA THR A 87 -3.51 10.98 0.31
C THR A 87 -2.53 10.89 1.46
N GLY A 88 -1.72 11.93 1.66
CA GLY A 88 -0.58 11.91 2.57
C GLY A 88 0.55 11.00 2.10
N TRP A 89 0.58 10.62 0.81
CA TRP A 89 1.65 9.81 0.24
C TRP A 89 3.02 10.48 0.46
N ARG A 90 3.95 9.71 0.98
CA ARG A 90 5.35 10.08 1.12
C ARG A 90 6.22 8.88 0.71
N GLU A 91 6.97 9.03 -0.37
CA GLU A 91 7.99 8.08 -0.79
C GLU A 91 9.21 8.28 0.12
N VAL A 92 9.28 7.50 1.19
CA VAL A 92 10.32 7.57 2.22
C VAL A 92 11.20 6.33 2.23
N GLY A 93 10.88 5.37 1.37
CA GLY A 93 11.50 4.07 1.33
C GLY A 93 11.03 3.11 2.43
N TYR A 94 11.49 1.87 2.32
CA TYR A 94 11.27 0.82 3.31
C TYR A 94 12.55 0.03 3.52
N LEU A 95 12.87 -0.27 4.77
CA LEU A 95 14.06 -1.02 5.15
C LEU A 95 13.67 -2.32 5.86
N GLN A 96 14.10 -3.45 5.30
CA GLN A 96 13.88 -4.79 5.86
C GLN A 96 15.18 -5.33 6.43
N PRO A 97 15.41 -5.33 7.76
CA PRO A 97 16.59 -5.94 8.35
C PRO A 97 16.50 -7.47 8.35
N ALA A 98 17.65 -8.12 8.33
CA ALA A 98 17.83 -9.57 8.42
C ALA A 98 18.94 -9.88 9.42
N ASP A 99 18.57 -10.51 10.54
CA ASP A 99 19.43 -10.72 11.70
C ASP A 99 19.95 -12.16 11.81
N THR A 100 19.50 -13.05 10.92
CA THR A 100 20.00 -14.45 10.84
C THR A 100 20.44 -14.80 9.42
N PRO A 101 21.39 -15.75 9.25
CA PRO A 101 21.82 -16.18 7.92
C PRO A 101 20.68 -16.69 7.05
N GLU A 102 19.71 -17.40 7.64
CA GLU A 102 18.53 -17.92 6.93
C GLU A 102 17.64 -16.78 6.43
N ARG A 103 17.46 -15.74 7.23
CA ARG A 103 16.69 -14.56 6.85
C ARG A 103 17.40 -13.75 5.75
N VAL A 104 18.72 -13.63 5.82
CA VAL A 104 19.52 -13.00 4.76
C VAL A 104 19.32 -13.73 3.42
N GLU A 105 19.40 -15.07 3.45
CA GLU A 105 19.23 -15.89 2.24
C GLU A 105 17.79 -15.79 1.68
N GLU A 106 16.78 -15.81 2.54
CA GLU A 106 15.38 -15.62 2.15
C GLU A 106 15.16 -14.24 1.51
N CYS A 107 15.62 -13.18 2.16
CA CYS A 107 15.50 -11.81 1.64
C CYS A 107 16.26 -11.64 0.33
N ARG A 108 17.44 -12.23 0.19
CA ARG A 108 18.25 -12.17 -1.04
C ARG A 108 17.52 -12.81 -2.22
N ARG A 109 16.92 -13.97 -2.03
CA ARG A 109 16.12 -14.64 -3.06
C ARG A 109 14.90 -13.83 -3.45
N ALA A 110 14.16 -13.32 -2.46
CA ALA A 110 12.99 -12.48 -2.71
C ALA A 110 13.38 -11.17 -3.43
N ALA A 111 14.46 -10.51 -3.01
CA ALA A 111 14.96 -9.29 -3.65
C ALA A 111 15.36 -9.54 -5.11
N ALA A 112 16.08 -10.63 -5.40
CA ALA A 112 16.46 -11.00 -6.76
C ALA A 112 15.22 -11.28 -7.64
N PHE A 113 14.20 -11.93 -7.08
CA PHE A 113 12.94 -12.20 -7.77
C PHE A 113 12.18 -10.90 -8.06
N MET A 114 12.00 -10.03 -7.04
CA MET A 114 11.29 -8.76 -7.16
C MET A 114 11.98 -7.79 -8.13
N ASN A 115 13.32 -7.69 -8.08
CA ASN A 115 14.10 -6.88 -9.02
C ASN A 115 13.87 -7.29 -10.48
N ARG A 116 13.78 -8.59 -10.75
CA ARG A 116 13.46 -9.10 -12.09
C ARG A 116 12.10 -8.63 -12.59
N LEU A 117 11.16 -8.37 -11.67
CA LEU A 117 9.80 -7.92 -11.96
C LEU A 117 9.63 -6.39 -11.81
N GLY A 118 10.73 -5.65 -11.66
CA GLY A 118 10.72 -4.18 -11.63
C GLY A 118 10.42 -3.54 -10.28
N ILE A 119 10.41 -4.31 -9.20
CA ILE A 119 10.38 -3.78 -7.83
C ILE A 119 11.82 -3.60 -7.37
N GLU A 120 12.25 -2.35 -7.25
CA GLU A 120 13.63 -1.99 -6.92
C GLU A 120 13.98 -2.33 -5.49
N VAL A 121 14.99 -3.19 -5.30
CA VAL A 121 15.49 -3.64 -3.98
C VAL A 121 17.00 -3.69 -3.99
N HIS A 122 17.64 -3.12 -2.97
CA HIS A 122 19.08 -3.13 -2.78
C HIS A 122 19.45 -3.83 -1.47
N GLU A 123 20.38 -4.78 -1.51
CA GLU A 123 21.03 -5.28 -0.29
C GLU A 123 22.01 -4.21 0.21
N VAL A 124 21.88 -3.81 1.45
CA VAL A 124 22.69 -2.79 2.11
C VAL A 124 23.33 -3.34 3.40
N SER A 125 24.49 -2.81 3.76
CA SER A 125 25.16 -3.16 5.00
C SER A 125 24.42 -2.59 6.23
N PRO A 126 24.66 -3.13 7.45
CA PRO A 126 24.12 -2.55 8.68
C PRO A 126 24.47 -1.08 8.88
N ARG A 127 25.66 -0.65 8.43
CA ARG A 127 26.08 0.75 8.47
C ARG A 127 25.22 1.63 7.57
N GLU A 128 25.01 1.23 6.31
CA GLU A 128 24.15 1.95 5.39
C GLU A 128 22.70 1.97 5.87
N ALA A 129 22.23 0.87 6.48
CA ALA A 129 20.91 0.81 7.11
C ALA A 129 20.77 1.85 8.24
N ALA A 130 21.80 2.03 9.08
CA ALA A 130 21.83 3.05 10.11
C ALA A 130 21.89 4.49 9.56
N GLU A 131 22.50 4.69 8.40
CA GLU A 131 22.48 5.98 7.70
C GLU A 131 21.08 6.29 7.12
N LEU A 132 20.38 5.27 6.59
CA LEU A 132 19.03 5.39 6.08
C LEU A 132 17.96 5.57 7.18
N PHE A 133 18.15 4.93 8.33
CA PHE A 133 17.23 5.00 9.47
C PHE A 133 18.00 5.20 10.79
N PRO A 134 18.43 6.45 11.11
CA PRO A 134 19.36 6.75 12.21
C PRO A 134 18.83 6.46 13.62
N VAL A 135 17.52 6.23 13.79
CA VAL A 135 16.90 5.89 15.08
C VAL A 135 16.81 4.38 15.31
N GLY A 136 17.17 3.55 14.31
CA GLY A 136 17.20 2.10 14.39
C GLY A 136 18.48 1.58 15.04
N ASP A 137 18.38 0.46 15.74
CA ASP A 137 19.54 -0.32 16.19
C ASP A 137 19.78 -1.48 15.22
N PHE A 138 20.91 -1.45 14.54
CA PHE A 138 21.33 -2.47 13.56
C PHE A 138 22.54 -3.28 14.04
N SER A 139 22.82 -3.28 15.35
CA SER A 139 24.00 -3.95 15.92
C SER A 139 23.95 -5.48 15.75
N SER A 140 22.77 -6.08 15.70
CA SER A 140 22.56 -7.52 15.43
C SER A 140 22.28 -7.85 13.97
N THR A 141 22.10 -6.83 13.12
CA THR A 141 21.71 -7.01 11.72
C THR A 141 22.89 -7.52 10.89
N LEU A 142 22.70 -8.58 10.11
CA LEU A 142 23.69 -9.14 9.20
C LEU A 142 23.66 -8.46 7.83
N ALA A 143 22.47 -8.14 7.35
CA ALA A 143 22.22 -7.39 6.12
C ALA A 143 20.86 -6.70 6.23
N ALA A 144 20.62 -5.68 5.41
CA ALA A 144 19.29 -5.11 5.26
C ALA A 144 18.94 -4.95 3.77
N TYR A 145 17.65 -4.84 3.46
CA TYR A 145 17.16 -4.70 2.10
C TYR A 145 16.38 -3.40 2.00
N TRP A 146 16.88 -2.50 1.18
CA TRP A 146 16.34 -1.17 0.97
C TRP A 146 15.45 -1.12 -0.27
N PHE A 147 14.25 -0.63 -0.11
CA PHE A 147 13.25 -0.42 -1.15
C PHE A 147 13.01 1.09 -1.30
N PRO A 148 13.70 1.76 -2.23
CA PRO A 148 13.71 3.24 -2.28
C PRO A 148 12.37 3.86 -2.63
N ARG A 149 11.54 3.16 -3.39
CA ARG A 149 10.29 3.69 -3.94
C ARG A 149 9.05 3.42 -3.08
N GLU A 150 9.25 2.88 -1.90
CA GLU A 150 8.19 2.55 -0.97
C GLU A 150 7.88 3.72 -0.03
N GLY A 151 6.77 3.64 0.69
CA GLY A 151 6.42 4.76 1.53
C GLY A 151 5.21 4.56 2.41
N ARG A 152 4.59 5.67 2.76
CA ARG A 152 3.43 5.69 3.64
C ARG A 152 2.36 6.66 3.16
N VAL A 153 1.13 6.40 3.60
CA VAL A 153 -0.05 7.24 3.39
C VAL A 153 -0.75 7.55 4.72
N ASN A 154 -1.68 8.49 4.70
CA ASN A 154 -2.73 8.52 5.70
C ASN A 154 -3.86 7.58 5.24
N PRO A 155 -4.20 6.50 5.99
CA PRO A 155 -5.21 5.54 5.54
C PRO A 155 -6.60 6.14 5.34
N VAL A 156 -6.96 7.14 6.15
CA VAL A 156 -8.25 7.87 6.03
C VAL A 156 -8.25 8.69 4.75
N ASP A 157 -7.22 9.51 4.54
CA ASP A 157 -7.13 10.39 3.38
C ASP A 157 -7.06 9.61 2.08
N LEU A 158 -6.26 8.50 2.05
CA LEU A 158 -6.22 7.59 0.91
C LEU A 158 -7.62 7.04 0.57
N THR A 159 -8.35 6.61 1.59
CA THR A 159 -9.70 6.04 1.39
C THR A 159 -10.69 7.11 0.93
N MET A 160 -10.59 8.33 1.44
CA MET A 160 -11.42 9.45 1.01
C MET A 160 -11.09 9.89 -0.43
N ALA A 161 -9.84 9.76 -0.86
CA ALA A 161 -9.45 10.02 -2.25
C ALA A 161 -9.98 8.97 -3.24
N LEU A 162 -10.30 7.75 -2.77
CA LEU A 162 -10.93 6.68 -3.56
C LEU A 162 -12.47 6.78 -3.61
N ALA A 163 -13.08 7.53 -2.69
CA ALA A 163 -14.53 7.63 -2.52
C ALA A 163 -15.13 8.79 -3.33
#